data_3e6d526fdb7928b5047cc7a4a25c44c5
#
_entry.id   3e6d526fdb7928b5047cc7a4a25c44c5
#
_cell.length_a   1.000
_cell.length_b   1.000
_cell.length_c   1.000
_cell.angle_alpha   90.00
_cell.angle_beta   90.00
_cell.angle_gamma   90.00
#
_symmetry.space_group_name_H-M   'P 1'
#
loop_
_entity.id
_entity.type
_entity.pdbx_description
1 polymer ?
#
loop_
_entity_poly.entity_id
_entity_poly.type
_entity_poly.pdbx_seq_one_letter_code
_entity_poly.pdbx_strand_id
1 'polypeptide(L)'
;TIGSPKSWKTNVVWAPIDDLAFRGSVSQAIRAPNITELFGPEIGQNYRPIDPCDSAQITALAGDLPGLAANYQSNCITDLQSIGVDPFDSNGNYAFADPLSASFGGVKGGNRNLTEETADTTTYGLVYQPNFLEGLSFTLDYWEIAIEDAISSVSSQDIVDGCYKEASLNSAFCSLFTRNSNSSSMQHGGFNFLRSTDINFANLETSGIDLAI
;
A
#
# COMPACT_ATOMS: atom_id res chain seq x y z
N THR A 1 -10.41 -4.03 18.99
CA THR A 1 -11.38 -2.99 19.43
C THR A 1 -10.97 -1.71 18.77
N ILE A 2 -11.75 -1.26 17.78
CA ILE A 2 -11.62 0.07 17.19
C ILE A 2 -11.83 1.04 18.36
N GLY A 3 -10.84 1.91 18.61
CA GLY A 3 -10.91 2.93 19.66
C GLY A 3 -12.09 3.90 19.46
N SER A 4 -12.09 5.00 20.17
CA SER A 4 -13.04 6.10 19.94
C SER A 4 -12.42 7.09 18.95
N PRO A 5 -12.61 6.92 17.64
CA PRO A 5 -12.05 7.83 16.65
C PRO A 5 -12.65 9.22 16.81
N LYS A 6 -11.81 10.27 16.66
CA LYS A 6 -12.23 11.65 16.83
C LYS A 6 -11.95 12.43 15.54
N SER A 7 -13.03 12.86 14.88
CA SER A 7 -12.93 13.84 13.80
C SER A 7 -13.09 15.24 14.34
N TRP A 8 -12.34 16.18 13.77
CA TRP A 8 -12.44 17.59 14.14
C TRP A 8 -12.22 18.49 12.92
N LYS A 9 -12.73 19.70 12.99
CA LYS A 9 -12.53 20.73 11.97
C LYS A 9 -12.45 22.10 12.63
N THR A 10 -11.50 22.90 12.20
CA THR A 10 -11.38 24.30 12.54
C THR A 10 -11.36 25.13 11.25
N ASN A 11 -12.11 26.23 11.25
CA ASN A 11 -12.13 27.15 10.12
C ASN A 11 -12.07 28.59 10.59
N VAL A 12 -11.46 29.44 9.76
CA VAL A 12 -11.34 30.88 9.97
C VAL A 12 -11.77 31.58 8.69
N VAL A 13 -12.57 32.64 8.85
CA VAL A 13 -12.90 33.57 7.79
C VAL A 13 -12.52 34.98 8.28
N TRP A 14 -11.77 35.67 7.47
CA TRP A 14 -11.34 37.05 7.75
C TRP A 14 -11.64 37.95 6.55
N ALA A 15 -12.52 38.93 6.76
CA ALA A 15 -12.91 39.91 5.76
C ALA A 15 -12.34 41.31 6.14
N PRO A 16 -11.17 41.67 5.63
CA PRO A 16 -10.58 43.01 5.93
C PRO A 16 -11.36 44.17 5.33
N ILE A 17 -12.09 43.92 4.25
CA ILE A 17 -13.00 44.87 3.58
C ILE A 17 -14.23 44.12 3.07
N ASP A 18 -15.32 44.82 2.77
CA ASP A 18 -16.59 44.23 2.33
C ASP A 18 -16.47 43.39 1.04
N ASP A 19 -15.53 43.76 0.17
CA ASP A 19 -15.33 43.13 -1.14
C ASP A 19 -14.40 41.92 -1.10
N LEU A 20 -13.65 41.69 0.00
CA LEU A 20 -12.60 40.68 0.06
C LEU A 20 -12.65 39.86 1.35
N ALA A 21 -12.76 38.57 1.22
CA ALA A 21 -12.68 37.63 2.33
C ALA A 21 -11.62 36.56 2.08
N PHE A 22 -10.85 36.28 3.11
CA PHE A 22 -9.95 35.09 3.17
C PHE A 22 -10.59 33.99 4.00
N ARG A 23 -10.43 32.78 3.57
CA ARG A 23 -10.91 31.61 4.31
C ARG A 23 -9.81 30.55 4.43
N GLY A 24 -9.79 29.86 5.56
CA GLY A 24 -8.88 28.76 5.80
C GLY A 24 -9.52 27.72 6.68
N SER A 25 -9.26 26.46 6.44
CA SER A 25 -9.68 25.38 7.31
C SER A 25 -8.64 24.29 7.41
N VAL A 26 -8.59 23.66 8.59
CA VAL A 26 -7.86 22.43 8.84
C VAL A 26 -8.82 21.45 9.47
N SER A 27 -8.80 20.20 8.99
CA SER A 27 -9.68 19.17 9.53
C SER A 27 -9.00 17.81 9.47
N GLN A 28 -9.37 16.96 10.42
CA GLN A 28 -9.04 15.54 10.43
C GLN A 28 -10.34 14.74 10.39
N ALA A 29 -10.45 13.88 9.39
CA ALA A 29 -11.54 12.93 9.27
C ALA A 29 -11.01 11.51 9.43
N ILE A 30 -11.88 10.60 9.83
CA ILE A 30 -11.53 9.21 10.08
C ILE A 30 -12.54 8.32 9.38
N ARG A 31 -12.05 7.27 8.71
CA ARG A 31 -12.88 6.20 8.16
C ARG A 31 -12.59 4.89 8.91
N ALA A 32 -13.59 4.34 9.58
CA ALA A 32 -13.48 3.00 10.14
C ALA A 32 -13.60 1.93 9.03
N PRO A 33 -12.89 0.79 9.16
CA PRO A 33 -13.08 -0.33 8.27
C PRO A 33 -14.55 -0.78 8.25
N ASN A 34 -15.05 -1.17 7.08
CA ASN A 34 -16.40 -1.71 6.98
C ASN A 34 -16.48 -3.20 7.40
N ILE A 35 -17.69 -3.71 7.58
CA ILE A 35 -17.92 -5.09 8.04
C ILE A 35 -17.30 -6.12 7.08
N THR A 36 -17.34 -5.88 5.78
CA THR A 36 -16.79 -6.81 4.79
C THR A 36 -15.27 -6.80 4.80
N GLU A 37 -14.65 -5.62 4.97
CA GLU A 37 -13.19 -5.50 5.13
C GLU A 37 -12.69 -6.25 6.37
N LEU A 38 -13.46 -6.20 7.49
CA LEU A 38 -13.08 -6.86 8.74
C LEU A 38 -13.42 -8.35 8.77
N PHE A 39 -14.61 -8.73 8.32
CA PHE A 39 -15.19 -10.05 8.56
C PHE A 39 -15.67 -10.76 7.29
N GLY A 40 -15.28 -10.27 6.10
CA GLY A 40 -15.60 -10.95 4.84
C GLY A 40 -15.19 -12.43 4.91
N PRO A 41 -16.05 -13.35 4.45
CA PRO A 41 -15.74 -14.78 4.48
C PRO A 41 -14.51 -15.08 3.62
N GLU A 42 -13.70 -16.04 4.06
CA GLU A 42 -12.61 -16.54 3.23
C GLU A 42 -13.17 -17.35 2.06
N ILE A 43 -12.79 -16.97 0.85
CA ILE A 43 -13.11 -17.69 -0.38
C ILE A 43 -11.83 -18.24 -1.00
N GLY A 44 -11.88 -19.49 -1.46
CA GLY A 44 -10.77 -20.11 -2.17
C GLY A 44 -10.45 -19.39 -3.46
N GLN A 45 -9.17 -19.14 -3.72
CA GLN A 45 -8.68 -18.50 -4.91
C GLN A 45 -7.36 -19.12 -5.36
N ASN A 46 -7.09 -19.08 -6.68
CA ASN A 46 -5.82 -19.49 -7.24
C ASN A 46 -4.94 -18.26 -7.53
N TYR A 47 -3.66 -18.37 -7.19
CA TYR A 47 -2.67 -17.31 -7.38
C TYR A 47 -1.51 -17.79 -8.24
N ARG A 48 -0.90 -16.86 -8.95
CA ARG A 48 0.33 -17.10 -9.72
C ARG A 48 1.14 -15.79 -9.83
N PRO A 49 1.66 -15.26 -8.71
CA PRO A 49 2.62 -14.16 -8.79
C PRO A 49 3.91 -14.64 -9.44
N ILE A 50 4.65 -13.74 -10.03
CA ILE A 50 6.03 -13.97 -10.43
C ILE A 50 6.87 -14.06 -9.15
N ASP A 51 7.68 -15.11 -9.02
CA ASP A 51 8.52 -15.25 -7.83
C ASP A 51 9.66 -14.23 -7.85
N PRO A 52 9.67 -13.26 -6.92
CA PRO A 52 10.72 -12.26 -6.86
C PRO A 52 12.10 -12.85 -6.53
N CYS A 53 12.14 -14.08 -6.01
CA CYS A 53 13.37 -14.81 -5.74
C CYS A 53 13.94 -15.54 -6.96
N ASP A 54 13.22 -15.60 -8.07
CA ASP A 54 13.79 -16.16 -9.30
C ASP A 54 15.02 -15.37 -9.74
N SER A 55 16.10 -16.06 -10.05
CA SER A 55 17.39 -15.45 -10.39
C SER A 55 17.31 -14.54 -11.62
N ALA A 56 16.39 -14.83 -12.57
CA ALA A 56 16.15 -13.99 -13.72
C ALA A 56 15.50 -12.65 -13.30
N GLN A 57 14.60 -12.66 -12.32
CA GLN A 57 13.96 -11.44 -11.80
C GLN A 57 14.98 -10.58 -11.04
N ILE A 58 15.80 -11.17 -10.19
CA ILE A 58 16.86 -10.45 -9.47
C ILE A 58 17.87 -9.85 -10.45
N THR A 59 18.26 -10.60 -11.48
CA THR A 59 19.20 -10.11 -12.51
C THR A 59 18.61 -8.94 -13.31
N ALA A 60 17.34 -9.01 -13.69
CA ALA A 60 16.66 -7.93 -14.38
C ALA A 60 16.59 -6.68 -13.50
N LEU A 61 16.21 -6.84 -12.22
CA LEU A 61 16.13 -5.75 -11.26
C LEU A 61 17.48 -5.09 -10.99
N ALA A 62 18.57 -5.87 -10.97
CA ALA A 62 19.92 -5.39 -10.73
C ALA A 62 20.42 -4.44 -11.83
N GLY A 63 19.90 -4.57 -13.05
CA GLY A 63 20.20 -3.65 -14.16
C GLY A 63 19.68 -2.24 -13.92
N ASP A 64 18.50 -2.11 -13.31
CA ASP A 64 17.83 -0.83 -13.10
C ASP A 64 18.02 -0.29 -11.68
N LEU A 65 17.92 -1.15 -10.66
CA LEU A 65 17.88 -0.81 -9.24
C LEU A 65 18.78 -1.74 -8.41
N PRO A 66 20.11 -1.64 -8.51
CA PRO A 66 21.05 -2.61 -7.90
C PRO A 66 20.94 -2.70 -6.38
N GLY A 67 20.64 -1.59 -5.68
CA GLY A 67 20.45 -1.59 -4.23
C GLY A 67 19.19 -2.36 -3.81
N LEU A 68 18.11 -2.23 -4.56
CA LEU A 68 16.87 -2.97 -4.33
C LEU A 68 17.06 -4.47 -4.65
N ALA A 69 17.73 -4.80 -5.75
CA ALA A 69 18.07 -6.18 -6.10
C ALA A 69 18.89 -6.89 -5.01
N ALA A 70 19.80 -6.17 -4.35
CA ALA A 70 20.56 -6.70 -3.23
C ALA A 70 19.68 -7.04 -2.02
N ASN A 71 18.68 -6.22 -1.70
CA ASN A 71 17.70 -6.53 -0.65
C ASN A 71 16.90 -7.80 -1.00
N TYR A 72 16.36 -7.87 -2.23
CA TYR A 72 15.63 -9.06 -2.69
C TYR A 72 16.48 -10.31 -2.58
N GLN A 73 17.70 -10.29 -3.11
CA GLN A 73 18.59 -11.45 -3.07
C GLN A 73 18.92 -11.89 -1.64
N SER A 74 19.24 -10.96 -0.75
CA SER A 74 19.55 -11.26 0.66
C SER A 74 18.38 -11.89 1.39
N ASN A 75 17.18 -11.32 1.21
CA ASN A 75 15.96 -11.82 1.84
C ASN A 75 15.56 -13.19 1.25
N CYS A 76 15.67 -13.36 -0.06
CA CYS A 76 15.41 -14.65 -0.72
C CYS A 76 16.35 -15.75 -0.26
N ILE A 77 17.64 -15.46 -0.10
CA ILE A 77 18.60 -16.44 0.46
C ILE A 77 18.15 -16.85 1.85
N THR A 78 17.82 -15.88 2.71
CA THR A 78 17.39 -16.15 4.09
C THR A 78 16.12 -17.00 4.14
N ASP A 79 15.12 -16.67 3.34
CA ASP A 79 13.83 -17.36 3.31
C ASP A 79 13.98 -18.78 2.76
N LEU A 80 14.61 -18.97 1.60
CA LEU A 80 14.81 -20.25 0.96
C LEU A 80 15.64 -21.19 1.83
N GLN A 81 16.72 -20.71 2.42
CA GLN A 81 17.53 -21.52 3.34
C GLN A 81 16.78 -21.92 4.61
N SER A 82 15.85 -21.09 5.09
CA SER A 82 15.03 -21.41 6.26
C SER A 82 14.15 -22.65 6.05
N ILE A 83 13.81 -22.97 4.81
CA ILE A 83 13.01 -24.13 4.41
C ILE A 83 13.85 -25.25 3.77
N GLY A 84 15.19 -25.14 3.84
CA GLY A 84 16.12 -26.18 3.36
C GLY A 84 16.37 -26.16 1.86
N VAL A 85 16.10 -25.05 1.18
CA VAL A 85 16.44 -24.83 -0.24
C VAL A 85 17.79 -24.14 -0.34
N ASP A 86 18.73 -24.74 -1.06
CA ASP A 86 19.98 -24.06 -1.42
C ASP A 86 19.77 -23.26 -2.71
N PRO A 87 19.83 -21.91 -2.65
CA PRO A 87 19.61 -21.08 -3.82
C PRO A 87 20.86 -20.90 -4.72
N PHE A 88 21.96 -21.61 -4.46
CA PHE A 88 23.21 -21.46 -5.18
C PHE A 88 23.51 -22.62 -6.13
N ASP A 89 24.20 -22.32 -7.21
CA ASP A 89 24.76 -23.32 -8.12
C ASP A 89 26.08 -23.91 -7.56
N SER A 90 26.64 -24.90 -8.27
CA SER A 90 27.91 -25.54 -7.92
C SER A 90 29.12 -24.61 -7.91
N ASN A 91 29.00 -23.43 -8.51
CA ASN A 91 30.04 -22.39 -8.56
C ASN A 91 29.84 -21.31 -7.48
N GLY A 92 28.76 -21.42 -6.67
CA GLY A 92 28.43 -20.47 -5.62
C GLY A 92 27.68 -19.23 -6.12
N ASN A 93 27.17 -19.22 -7.35
CA ASN A 93 26.34 -18.12 -7.86
C ASN A 93 24.88 -18.33 -7.47
N TYR A 94 24.15 -17.25 -7.19
CA TYR A 94 22.71 -17.30 -6.97
C TYR A 94 22.00 -17.78 -8.25
N ALA A 95 21.24 -18.85 -8.17
CA ALA A 95 20.66 -19.54 -9.32
C ALA A 95 19.28 -20.15 -9.04
N PHE A 96 18.58 -19.70 -7.99
CA PHE A 96 17.23 -20.18 -7.71
C PHE A 96 16.31 -19.89 -8.90
N ALA A 97 15.55 -20.91 -9.31
CA ALA A 97 14.50 -20.81 -10.31
C ALA A 97 13.17 -21.23 -9.71
N ASP A 98 12.10 -20.47 -9.98
CA ASP A 98 10.76 -20.80 -9.50
C ASP A 98 10.33 -22.20 -10.00
N PRO A 99 10.11 -23.17 -9.11
CA PRO A 99 9.75 -24.53 -9.50
C PRO A 99 8.28 -24.66 -9.93
N LEU A 100 7.48 -23.59 -9.82
CA LEU A 100 6.05 -23.65 -10.12
C LEU A 100 5.81 -23.52 -11.64
N SER A 101 5.08 -24.44 -12.21
CA SER A 101 4.60 -24.41 -13.61
C SER A 101 3.13 -23.94 -13.71
N ALA A 102 2.39 -23.91 -12.60
CA ALA A 102 0.96 -23.59 -12.54
C ALA A 102 0.62 -22.73 -11.32
N SER A 103 -0.63 -22.26 -11.26
CA SER A 103 -1.15 -21.57 -10.09
C SER A 103 -1.25 -22.49 -8.88
N PHE A 104 -1.16 -21.92 -7.69
CA PHE A 104 -1.35 -22.60 -6.41
C PHE A 104 -2.57 -22.01 -5.68
N GLY A 105 -3.11 -22.77 -4.72
CA GLY A 105 -4.29 -22.38 -3.96
C GLY A 105 -3.98 -21.40 -2.85
N GLY A 106 -4.97 -20.58 -2.53
CA GLY A 106 -4.97 -19.68 -1.39
C GLY A 106 -6.37 -19.20 -1.08
N VAL A 107 -6.49 -18.14 -0.29
CA VAL A 107 -7.75 -17.57 0.12
C VAL A 107 -7.76 -16.04 -0.04
N LYS A 108 -8.94 -15.49 -0.26
CA LYS A 108 -9.22 -14.07 -0.13
C LYS A 108 -10.29 -13.88 0.94
N GLY A 109 -10.07 -12.96 1.88
CA GLY A 109 -11.02 -12.73 2.97
C GLY A 109 -10.76 -11.44 3.72
N GLY A 110 -11.62 -11.14 4.71
CA GLY A 110 -11.49 -9.97 5.57
C GLY A 110 -10.30 -10.04 6.51
N ASN A 111 -9.92 -8.88 7.04
CA ASN A 111 -8.81 -8.71 7.99
C ASN A 111 -9.29 -8.04 9.28
N ARG A 112 -9.32 -8.79 10.37
CA ARG A 112 -9.74 -8.28 11.69
C ARG A 112 -8.73 -7.34 12.36
N ASN A 113 -7.53 -7.23 11.79
CA ASN A 113 -6.47 -6.38 12.31
C ASN A 113 -6.44 -5.00 11.66
N LEU A 114 -7.42 -4.69 10.78
CA LEU A 114 -7.52 -3.36 10.20
C LEU A 114 -7.78 -2.31 11.28
N THR A 115 -7.11 -1.17 11.10
CA THR A 115 -7.30 0.06 11.85
C THR A 115 -8.06 1.10 11.03
N GLU A 116 -8.45 2.20 11.64
CA GLU A 116 -9.05 3.33 10.95
C GLU A 116 -8.06 4.03 10.00
N GLU A 117 -8.56 4.53 8.89
CA GLU A 117 -7.84 5.50 8.04
C GLU A 117 -8.00 6.90 8.60
N THR A 118 -6.96 7.70 8.52
CA THR A 118 -6.98 9.09 8.92
C THR A 118 -6.73 10.00 7.71
N ALA A 119 -7.59 10.99 7.51
CA ALA A 119 -7.48 11.98 6.43
C ALA A 119 -7.32 13.38 7.02
N ASP A 120 -6.17 13.98 6.81
CA ASP A 120 -5.90 15.38 7.12
C ASP A 120 -6.16 16.25 5.89
N THR A 121 -6.96 17.29 6.08
CA THR A 121 -7.32 18.19 4.99
C THR A 121 -7.01 19.63 5.39
N THR A 122 -6.27 20.33 4.54
CA THR A 122 -5.97 21.76 4.65
C THR A 122 -6.54 22.49 3.45
N THR A 123 -7.27 23.58 3.71
CA THR A 123 -7.76 24.46 2.64
C THR A 123 -7.51 25.90 3.00
N TYR A 124 -7.17 26.72 2.02
CA TYR A 124 -7.14 28.16 2.15
C TYR A 124 -7.46 28.83 0.83
N GLY A 125 -8.17 29.95 0.90
CA GLY A 125 -8.60 30.64 -0.30
C GLY A 125 -9.06 32.04 -0.04
N LEU A 126 -9.42 32.68 -1.12
CA LEU A 126 -9.97 34.05 -1.11
C LEU A 126 -11.26 34.13 -1.93
N VAL A 127 -12.14 35.02 -1.52
CA VAL A 127 -13.35 35.40 -2.24
C VAL A 127 -13.29 36.89 -2.46
N TYR A 128 -13.43 37.31 -3.71
CA TYR A 128 -13.46 38.72 -4.09
C TYR A 128 -14.75 39.06 -4.83
N GLN A 129 -15.54 39.97 -4.28
CA GLN A 129 -16.83 40.41 -4.79
C GLN A 129 -16.85 41.93 -4.87
N PRO A 130 -16.36 42.54 -5.97
CA PRO A 130 -16.23 44.02 -6.07
C PRO A 130 -17.59 44.68 -6.11
N ASN A 131 -17.82 45.65 -5.23
CA ASN A 131 -19.06 46.44 -5.17
C ASN A 131 -19.30 47.28 -6.42
N PHE A 132 -18.25 47.58 -7.20
CA PHE A 132 -18.36 48.39 -8.41
C PHE A 132 -18.89 47.61 -9.62
N LEU A 133 -18.98 46.27 -9.53
CA LEU A 133 -19.47 45.40 -10.62
C LEU A 133 -20.42 44.34 -10.05
N GLU A 134 -21.73 44.66 -10.09
CA GLU A 134 -22.76 43.75 -9.59
C GLU A 134 -22.73 42.41 -10.33
N GLY A 135 -22.82 41.30 -9.57
CA GLY A 135 -22.88 39.98 -10.10
C GLY A 135 -21.51 39.31 -10.37
N LEU A 136 -20.41 40.06 -10.24
CA LEU A 136 -19.09 39.42 -10.33
C LEU A 136 -18.67 38.85 -8.98
N SER A 137 -18.29 37.59 -9.00
CA SER A 137 -17.67 36.90 -7.85
C SER A 137 -16.48 36.09 -8.34
N PHE A 138 -15.34 36.29 -7.70
CA PHE A 138 -14.13 35.56 -7.98
C PHE A 138 -13.73 34.78 -6.74
N THR A 139 -13.48 33.45 -6.89
CA THR A 139 -12.97 32.61 -5.82
C THR A 139 -11.74 31.88 -6.28
N LEU A 140 -10.74 31.78 -5.40
CA LEU A 140 -9.52 31.02 -5.59
C LEU A 140 -9.27 30.24 -4.31
N ASP A 141 -9.26 28.91 -4.41
CA ASP A 141 -9.01 28.03 -3.28
C ASP A 141 -7.88 27.06 -3.61
N TYR A 142 -6.98 26.87 -2.66
CA TYR A 142 -6.04 25.75 -2.62
C TYR A 142 -6.54 24.74 -1.61
N TRP A 143 -6.39 23.47 -1.94
CA TRP A 143 -6.70 22.37 -1.03
C TRP A 143 -5.63 21.29 -1.11
N GLU A 144 -5.42 20.61 0.00
CA GLU A 144 -4.51 19.48 0.16
C GLU A 144 -5.17 18.45 1.08
N ILE A 145 -5.11 17.19 0.68
CA ILE A 145 -5.65 16.05 1.40
C ILE A 145 -4.54 14.99 1.50
N ALA A 146 -4.19 14.62 2.71
CA ALA A 146 -3.29 13.52 3.01
C ALA A 146 -4.07 12.42 3.75
N ILE A 147 -4.05 11.20 3.24
CA ILE A 147 -4.68 10.03 3.87
C ILE A 147 -3.57 9.10 4.30
N GLU A 148 -3.53 8.79 5.58
CA GLU A 148 -2.63 7.82 6.19
C GLU A 148 -3.38 6.53 6.51
N ASP A 149 -2.65 5.41 6.48
CA ASP A 149 -3.18 4.08 6.77
C ASP A 149 -4.39 3.69 5.91
N ALA A 150 -4.44 4.16 4.65
CA ALA A 150 -5.53 3.83 3.75
C ALA A 150 -5.67 2.32 3.58
N ILE A 151 -6.92 1.84 3.75
CA ILE A 151 -7.26 0.43 3.58
C ILE A 151 -7.36 0.13 2.10
N SER A 152 -6.53 -0.77 1.62
CA SER A 152 -6.50 -1.16 0.22
C SER A 152 -6.32 -2.67 0.07
N SER A 153 -6.92 -3.21 -0.99
CA SER A 153 -6.68 -4.59 -1.40
C SER A 153 -5.33 -4.69 -2.10
N VAL A 154 -4.54 -5.66 -1.70
CA VAL A 154 -3.20 -5.87 -2.23
C VAL A 154 -3.21 -7.02 -3.22
N SER A 155 -2.59 -6.83 -4.38
CA SER A 155 -2.44 -7.91 -5.35
C SER A 155 -1.49 -9.00 -4.82
N SER A 156 -1.59 -10.22 -5.36
CA SER A 156 -0.66 -11.29 -4.98
C SER A 156 0.80 -10.96 -5.32
N GLN A 157 1.04 -10.17 -6.36
CA GLN A 157 2.37 -9.70 -6.71
C GLN A 157 2.89 -8.69 -5.68
N ASP A 158 2.08 -7.70 -5.31
CA ASP A 158 2.50 -6.70 -4.32
C ASP A 158 2.76 -7.33 -2.95
N ILE A 159 2.04 -8.41 -2.60
CA ILE A 159 2.28 -9.16 -1.36
C ILE A 159 3.68 -9.78 -1.37
N VAL A 160 4.03 -10.54 -2.42
CA VAL A 160 5.34 -11.20 -2.46
C VAL A 160 6.46 -10.18 -2.63
N ASP A 161 6.30 -9.17 -3.48
CA ASP A 161 7.29 -8.10 -3.63
C ASP A 161 7.47 -7.31 -2.33
N GLY A 162 6.38 -6.97 -1.66
CA GLY A 162 6.40 -6.22 -0.39
C GLY A 162 7.10 -6.94 0.75
N CYS A 163 7.19 -8.29 0.70
CA CYS A 163 7.95 -9.05 1.67
C CYS A 163 9.47 -8.92 1.45
N TYR A 164 9.92 -8.99 0.19
CA TYR A 164 11.35 -9.09 -0.11
C TYR A 164 12.06 -7.77 -0.40
N LYS A 165 11.32 -6.69 -0.69
CA LYS A 165 11.90 -5.38 -1.06
C LYS A 165 12.59 -4.64 0.08
N GLU A 166 12.15 -4.84 1.31
CA GLU A 166 12.65 -4.15 2.49
C GLU A 166 14.05 -4.67 2.88
N ALA A 167 14.72 -3.98 3.79
CA ALA A 167 16.05 -4.39 4.27
C ALA A 167 16.05 -5.73 5.05
N SER A 168 14.87 -6.21 5.47
CA SER A 168 14.70 -7.47 6.21
C SER A 168 13.30 -8.05 6.03
N LEU A 169 13.12 -9.36 6.30
CA LEU A 169 11.85 -10.08 6.22
C LEU A 169 10.85 -9.76 7.37
N ASN A 170 10.84 -8.53 7.87
CA ASN A 170 9.95 -8.10 8.95
C ASN A 170 8.66 -7.44 8.47
N SER A 171 8.43 -7.39 7.16
CA SER A 171 7.21 -6.85 6.58
C SER A 171 5.99 -7.70 6.95
N ALA A 172 4.85 -7.04 7.23
CA ALA A 172 3.57 -7.72 7.44
C ALA A 172 3.17 -8.63 6.26
N PHE A 173 3.63 -8.30 5.05
CA PHE A 173 3.40 -9.08 3.85
C PHE A 173 3.98 -10.50 3.92
N CYS A 174 5.11 -10.70 4.61
CA CYS A 174 5.76 -12.00 4.72
C CYS A 174 4.90 -13.05 5.44
N SER A 175 3.95 -12.64 6.26
CA SER A 175 3.01 -13.54 6.95
C SER A 175 1.81 -13.97 6.07
N LEU A 176 1.65 -13.37 4.90
CA LEU A 176 0.50 -13.60 4.02
C LEU A 176 0.69 -14.74 3.01
N PHE A 177 1.86 -15.32 2.93
CA PHE A 177 2.12 -16.46 2.06
C PHE A 177 3.07 -17.47 2.72
N THR A 178 3.14 -18.66 2.14
CA THR A 178 4.09 -19.68 2.55
C THR A 178 4.72 -20.34 1.33
N ARG A 179 5.95 -20.84 1.50
CA ARG A 179 6.65 -21.66 0.53
C ARG A 179 6.56 -23.15 0.89
N ASN A 180 6.68 -24.00 -0.12
CA ASN A 180 6.70 -25.44 0.05
C ASN A 180 8.04 -25.90 0.65
N SER A 181 8.01 -26.33 1.90
CA SER A 181 9.17 -26.84 2.63
C SER A 181 9.40 -28.36 2.47
N ASN A 182 8.56 -29.06 1.70
CA ASN A 182 8.69 -30.48 1.48
C ASN A 182 9.82 -30.77 0.48
N SER A 183 10.96 -31.23 0.97
CA SER A 183 12.15 -31.54 0.16
C SER A 183 11.94 -32.69 -0.84
N SER A 184 10.90 -33.51 -0.67
CA SER A 184 10.54 -34.57 -1.60
C SER A 184 9.61 -34.09 -2.72
N SER A 185 9.14 -32.83 -2.68
CA SER A 185 8.28 -32.24 -3.69
C SER A 185 9.11 -31.66 -4.84
N MET A 186 8.66 -31.87 -6.07
CA MET A 186 9.22 -31.17 -7.23
C MET A 186 8.99 -29.65 -7.20
N GLN A 187 8.09 -29.19 -6.33
CA GLN A 187 7.78 -27.77 -6.12
C GLN A 187 8.42 -27.21 -4.83
N HIS A 188 9.45 -27.89 -4.30
CA HIS A 188 10.18 -27.44 -3.12
C HIS A 188 10.76 -26.04 -3.35
N GLY A 189 10.48 -25.12 -2.44
CA GLY A 189 10.87 -23.72 -2.55
C GLY A 189 9.85 -22.82 -3.24
N GLY A 190 8.94 -23.33 -4.06
CA GLY A 190 7.87 -22.54 -4.68
C GLY A 190 6.77 -22.15 -3.69
N PHE A 191 5.98 -21.14 -4.02
CA PHE A 191 4.81 -20.77 -3.22
C PHE A 191 3.79 -21.90 -3.17
N ASN A 192 3.16 -22.13 -2.04
CA ASN A 192 2.12 -23.15 -1.87
C ASN A 192 0.83 -22.64 -1.25
N PHE A 193 0.84 -21.45 -0.66
CA PHE A 193 -0.34 -20.80 -0.11
C PHE A 193 -0.17 -19.28 -0.12
N LEU A 194 -1.26 -18.53 -0.38
CA LEU A 194 -1.29 -17.08 -0.27
C LEU A 194 -2.65 -16.63 0.25
N ARG A 195 -2.63 -15.73 1.22
CA ARG A 195 -3.81 -15.04 1.74
C ARG A 195 -3.81 -13.62 1.21
N SER A 196 -4.75 -13.30 0.32
CA SER A 196 -5.02 -11.92 -0.08
C SER A 196 -6.05 -11.32 0.87
N THR A 197 -5.75 -10.14 1.38
CA THR A 197 -6.63 -9.42 2.32
C THR A 197 -6.40 -7.93 2.20
N ASP A 198 -7.36 -7.14 2.66
CA ASP A 198 -7.15 -5.69 2.78
C ASP A 198 -6.22 -5.41 3.95
N ILE A 199 -5.36 -4.42 3.80
CA ILE A 199 -4.41 -3.97 4.83
C ILE A 199 -4.30 -2.44 4.84
N ASN A 200 -3.93 -1.88 5.99
CA ASN A 200 -3.56 -0.48 6.14
C ASN A 200 -2.09 -0.32 5.73
N PHE A 201 -1.82 0.19 4.53
CA PHE A 201 -0.43 0.35 4.08
C PHE A 201 -0.21 1.52 3.12
N ALA A 202 -1.29 2.10 2.59
CA ALA A 202 -1.19 3.14 1.59
C ALA A 202 -1.24 4.53 2.23
N ASN A 203 -0.33 5.41 1.79
CA ASN A 203 -0.42 6.84 2.04
C ASN A 203 -0.79 7.50 0.71
N LEU A 204 -1.87 8.27 0.73
CA LEU A 204 -2.39 8.96 -0.45
C LEU A 204 -2.34 10.47 -0.19
N GLU A 205 -1.74 11.20 -1.10
CA GLU A 205 -1.61 12.64 -1.02
C GLU A 205 -2.10 13.27 -2.32
N THR A 206 -2.96 14.25 -2.22
CA THR A 206 -3.49 14.98 -3.37
C THR A 206 -3.71 16.44 -3.01
N SER A 207 -3.44 17.33 -3.96
CA SER A 207 -3.64 18.76 -3.80
C SER A 207 -4.11 19.40 -5.09
N GLY A 208 -4.76 20.54 -5.00
CA GLY A 208 -5.25 21.24 -6.17
C GLY A 208 -5.58 22.70 -5.91
N ILE A 209 -5.91 23.37 -7.01
CA ILE A 209 -6.37 24.77 -7.01
C ILE A 209 -7.70 24.81 -7.75
N ASP A 210 -8.70 25.39 -7.10
CA ASP A 210 -10.02 25.65 -7.68
C ASP A 210 -10.18 27.16 -7.96
N LEU A 211 -10.61 27.48 -9.16
CA LEU A 211 -10.91 28.83 -9.62
C LEU A 211 -12.36 28.90 -10.10
N ALA A 212 -13.13 29.85 -9.59
CA ALA A 212 -14.46 30.15 -10.09
C ALA A 212 -14.66 31.67 -10.29
N ILE A 213 -15.40 32.00 -11.34
CA ILE A 213 -15.76 33.39 -11.71
C ILE A 213 -17.26 33.46 -11.93
#